data_a9d39a5c5c9ab86b2edfcca79487806b
#
_entry.id   a9d39a5c5c9ab86b2edfcca79487806b
#
_cell.length_a   1.000
_cell.length_b   1.000
_cell.length_c   1.000
_cell.angle_alpha   90.00
_cell.angle_beta   90.00
_cell.angle_gamma   90.00
#
_symmetry.space_group_name_H-M   'P 1'
#
loop_
_entity.id
_entity.type
_entity.pdbx_description
1 polymer ?
#
loop_
_entity_poly.entity_id
_entity_poly.type
_entity_poly.pdbx_seq_one_letter_code
_entity_poly.pdbx_strand_id
1 'polypeptide(L)'
;MVSCYADDIVFYDPVFGLLRANEVRCMWEMLCKNAKDFSLKYSNIKNLDEEYSTCEWEATYTFSKTGKKVVNKITANMRFENGQIAEHSDAFSLHKWSSQAMGFMGWLLGWNRFFQRKIQNGARKNLTRFMENQQKDVSA
;
A
#
# COMPACT_ATOMS: atom_id res chain seq x y z
N MET A 1 -8.37 9.72 -1.83
CA MET A 1 -8.19 8.81 -0.69
C MET A 1 -7.62 9.52 0.54
N VAL A 2 -6.50 10.22 0.43
CA VAL A 2 -5.86 10.93 1.58
C VAL A 2 -6.81 11.89 2.30
N SER A 3 -7.68 12.59 1.60
CA SER A 3 -8.70 13.48 2.16
C SER A 3 -9.80 12.78 2.97
N CYS A 4 -9.94 11.48 2.82
CA CYS A 4 -10.94 10.69 3.57
C CYS A 4 -10.37 10.10 4.87
N TYR A 5 -9.07 10.22 5.11
CA TYR A 5 -8.42 9.71 6.30
C TYR A 5 -8.47 10.69 7.47
N ALA A 6 -8.67 10.14 8.66
CA ALA A 6 -8.44 10.87 9.91
C ALA A 6 -6.96 11.27 10.04
N ASP A 7 -6.67 12.28 10.88
CA ASP A 7 -5.29 12.77 11.04
C ASP A 7 -4.36 11.73 11.66
N ASP A 8 -4.89 10.88 12.52
CA ASP A 8 -4.21 9.82 13.24
C ASP A 8 -4.41 8.43 12.61
N ILE A 9 -4.78 8.37 11.31
CA ILE A 9 -4.99 7.13 10.56
C ILE A 9 -3.94 6.06 10.87
N VAL A 10 -4.40 4.84 11.05
CA VAL A 10 -3.57 3.63 11.16
C VAL A 10 -3.79 2.79 9.90
N PHE A 11 -2.71 2.49 9.19
CA PHE A 11 -2.73 1.68 7.97
C PHE A 11 -1.84 0.46 8.11
N TYR A 12 -2.27 -0.64 7.52
CA TYR A 12 -1.46 -1.87 7.43
C TYR A 12 -1.60 -2.52 6.06
N ASP A 13 -0.47 -2.94 5.49
CA ASP A 13 -0.43 -3.86 4.35
C ASP A 13 0.77 -4.84 4.45
N PRO A 14 0.81 -5.91 3.62
CA PRO A 14 1.93 -6.86 3.65
C PRO A 14 3.27 -6.29 3.18
N VAL A 15 3.30 -5.19 2.42
CA VAL A 15 4.54 -4.59 1.86
C VAL A 15 5.17 -3.58 2.82
N PHE A 16 4.38 -2.65 3.37
CA PHE A 16 4.88 -1.60 4.26
C PHE A 16 4.78 -1.99 5.75
N GLY A 17 3.90 -2.94 6.08
CA GLY A 17 3.52 -3.22 7.46
C GLY A 17 2.70 -2.09 8.05
N LEU A 18 2.81 -1.85 9.35
CA LEU A 18 2.05 -0.83 10.06
C LEU A 18 2.62 0.57 9.82
N LEU A 19 1.79 1.48 9.34
CA LEU A 19 2.08 2.91 9.15
C LEU A 19 1.05 3.76 9.93
N ARG A 20 1.40 5.02 10.26
CA ARG A 20 0.54 5.93 11.01
C ARG A 20 0.59 7.35 10.46
N ALA A 21 -0.54 8.03 10.56
CA ALA A 21 -0.66 9.47 10.33
C ALA A 21 0.06 9.93 9.04
N ASN A 22 1.06 10.78 9.16
CA ASN A 22 1.79 11.33 8.01
C ASN A 22 2.53 10.27 7.16
N GLU A 23 2.98 9.17 7.76
CA GLU A 23 3.61 8.07 6.99
C GLU A 23 2.64 7.51 5.94
N VAL A 24 1.34 7.37 6.29
CA VAL A 24 0.29 6.88 5.39
C VAL A 24 0.09 7.84 4.23
N ARG A 25 0.04 9.15 4.50
CA ARG A 25 -0.12 10.18 3.47
C ARG A 25 1.06 10.19 2.50
N CYS A 26 2.27 10.19 3.04
CA CYS A 26 3.50 10.15 2.24
C CYS A 26 3.63 8.85 1.44
N MET A 27 3.20 7.71 1.97
CA MET A 27 3.15 6.44 1.25
C MET A 27 2.27 6.55 0.01
N TRP A 28 1.04 7.03 0.15
CA TRP A 28 0.14 7.20 -1.00
C TRP A 28 0.67 8.18 -2.03
N GLU A 29 1.25 9.30 -1.60
CA GLU A 29 1.89 10.26 -2.51
C GLU A 29 3.06 9.63 -3.27
N MET A 30 3.93 8.92 -2.57
CA MET A 30 5.05 8.22 -3.17
C MET A 30 4.59 7.18 -4.20
N LEU A 31 3.57 6.38 -3.85
CA LEU A 31 3.02 5.38 -4.76
C LEU A 31 2.40 6.02 -6.00
N CYS A 32 1.62 7.09 -5.84
CA CYS A 32 1.01 7.82 -6.96
C CYS A 32 2.06 8.47 -7.87
N LYS A 33 3.12 9.07 -7.29
CA LYS A 33 4.22 9.67 -8.09
C LYS A 33 5.02 8.63 -8.88
N ASN A 34 5.17 7.43 -8.34
CA ASN A 34 5.96 6.36 -8.95
C ASN A 34 5.13 5.40 -9.82
N ALA A 35 3.81 5.51 -9.79
CA ALA A 35 2.93 4.63 -10.54
C ALA A 35 3.03 4.92 -12.04
N LYS A 36 3.32 3.87 -12.83
CA LYS A 36 3.26 3.88 -14.30
C LYS A 36 2.15 2.97 -14.75
N ASP A 37 1.40 3.39 -15.78
CA ASP A 37 0.29 2.63 -16.34
C ASP A 37 -0.73 2.18 -15.28
N PHE A 38 -1.00 3.06 -14.31
CA PHE A 38 -1.84 2.74 -13.16
C PHE A 38 -3.32 2.75 -13.52
N SER A 39 -4.00 1.68 -13.14
CA SER A 39 -5.46 1.63 -13.13
C SER A 39 -5.95 0.96 -11.85
N LEU A 40 -7.07 1.44 -11.34
CA LEU A 40 -7.73 0.91 -10.14
C LEU A 40 -9.18 0.61 -10.47
N LYS A 41 -9.61 -0.60 -10.14
CA LYS A 41 -11.02 -1.01 -10.14
C LYS A 41 -11.41 -1.36 -8.72
N TYR A 42 -12.64 -1.10 -8.35
CA TYR A 42 -13.19 -1.50 -7.05
C TYR A 42 -14.52 -2.21 -7.24
N SER A 43 -14.82 -3.10 -6.34
CA SER A 43 -16.03 -3.91 -6.34
C SER A 43 -16.38 -4.40 -4.92
N ASN A 44 -17.51 -5.05 -4.77
CA ASN A 44 -17.91 -5.74 -3.55
C ASN A 44 -17.84 -4.85 -2.29
N ILE A 45 -18.27 -3.59 -2.41
CA ILE A 45 -18.37 -2.69 -1.27
C ILE A 45 -19.48 -3.19 -0.35
N LYS A 46 -19.16 -3.42 0.92
CA LYS A 46 -20.07 -3.89 1.95
C LYS A 46 -19.86 -3.10 3.23
N ASN A 47 -20.92 -2.55 3.77
CA ASN A 47 -20.95 -2.09 5.15
C ASN A 47 -21.25 -3.28 6.04
N LEU A 48 -20.36 -3.57 6.98
CA LEU A 48 -20.50 -4.66 7.93
C LEU A 48 -21.37 -4.23 9.11
N ASP A 49 -21.18 -2.98 9.55
CA ASP A 49 -21.97 -2.29 10.57
C ASP A 49 -21.85 -0.76 10.38
N GLU A 50 -22.13 0.02 11.45
CA GLU A 50 -22.09 1.49 11.40
C GLU A 50 -20.67 2.05 11.27
N GLU A 51 -19.65 1.31 11.72
CA GLU A 51 -18.25 1.75 11.72
C GLU A 51 -17.39 1.02 10.69
N TYR A 52 -17.70 -0.24 10.36
CA TYR A 52 -16.84 -1.10 9.56
C TYR A 52 -17.36 -1.32 8.15
N SER A 53 -16.47 -1.19 7.19
CA SER A 53 -16.74 -1.48 5.78
C SER A 53 -15.59 -2.27 5.16
N THR A 54 -15.91 -3.03 4.12
CA THR A 54 -14.94 -3.74 3.30
C THR A 54 -15.21 -3.51 1.82
N CYS A 55 -14.15 -3.54 1.02
CA CYS A 55 -14.25 -3.54 -0.42
C CYS A 55 -13.11 -4.34 -1.06
N GLU A 56 -13.29 -4.69 -2.31
CA GLU A 56 -12.24 -5.30 -3.11
C GLU A 56 -11.71 -4.28 -4.12
N TRP A 57 -10.39 -4.25 -4.28
CA TRP A 57 -9.74 -3.46 -5.33
C TRP A 57 -8.86 -4.36 -6.18
N GLU A 58 -8.75 -3.98 -7.43
CA GLU A 58 -7.77 -4.55 -8.35
C GLU A 58 -6.89 -3.40 -8.87
N ALA A 59 -5.67 -3.34 -8.35
CA ALA A 59 -4.67 -2.37 -8.78
C ALA A 59 -3.78 -2.98 -9.85
N THR A 60 -3.75 -2.36 -11.03
CA THR A 60 -2.87 -2.73 -12.14
C THR A 60 -1.86 -1.63 -12.37
N TYR A 61 -0.58 -1.97 -12.46
CA TYR A 61 0.50 -1.00 -12.67
C TYR A 61 1.78 -1.69 -13.16
N THR A 62 2.71 -0.89 -13.69
CA THR A 62 4.07 -1.33 -14.01
C THR A 62 4.98 -1.09 -12.80
N PHE A 63 5.58 -2.16 -12.28
CA PHE A 63 6.51 -2.08 -11.15
C PHE A 63 7.84 -1.45 -11.61
N SER A 64 8.15 -0.28 -11.10
CA SER A 64 9.24 0.58 -11.61
C SER A 64 10.64 -0.05 -11.55
N LYS A 65 10.91 -0.92 -10.56
CA LYS A 65 12.23 -1.55 -10.40
C LYS A 65 12.53 -2.64 -11.45
N THR A 66 11.52 -3.29 -11.97
CA THR A 66 11.69 -4.43 -12.89
C THR A 66 11.01 -4.25 -14.24
N GLY A 67 10.16 -3.23 -14.39
CA GLY A 67 9.35 -3.00 -15.58
C GLY A 67 8.24 -4.04 -15.78
N LYS A 68 7.97 -4.89 -14.79
CA LYS A 68 6.96 -5.95 -14.89
C LYS A 68 5.58 -5.42 -14.53
N LYS A 69 4.57 -5.90 -15.25
CA LYS A 69 3.17 -5.63 -14.93
C LYS A 69 2.74 -6.40 -13.70
N VAL A 70 2.09 -5.70 -12.78
CA VAL A 70 1.48 -6.26 -11.56
C VAL A 70 -0.02 -6.04 -11.62
N VAL A 71 -0.78 -7.07 -11.32
CA VAL A 71 -2.23 -7.02 -11.07
C VAL A 71 -2.44 -7.51 -9.65
N ASN A 72 -2.64 -6.59 -8.72
CA ASN A 72 -2.79 -6.88 -7.30
C ASN A 72 -4.27 -6.85 -6.92
N LYS A 73 -4.78 -7.97 -6.44
CA LYS A 73 -6.14 -8.09 -5.89
C LYS A 73 -6.07 -7.97 -4.37
N ILE A 74 -6.77 -7.01 -3.85
CA ILE A 74 -6.68 -6.55 -2.47
C ILE A 74 -8.08 -6.58 -1.86
N THR A 75 -8.19 -7.12 -0.65
CA THR A 75 -9.37 -6.91 0.20
C THR A 75 -9.03 -5.83 1.22
N ALA A 76 -9.71 -4.70 1.12
CA ALA A 76 -9.56 -3.58 2.04
C ALA A 76 -10.61 -3.65 3.13
N ASN A 77 -10.17 -3.47 4.37
CA ASN A 77 -11.03 -3.32 5.54
C ASN A 77 -10.80 -1.94 6.13
N MET A 78 -11.87 -1.22 6.42
CA MET A 78 -11.83 0.14 6.90
C MET A 78 -12.72 0.30 8.13
N ARG A 79 -12.23 1.04 9.14
CA ARG A 79 -13.05 1.53 10.25
C ARG A 79 -13.20 3.04 10.11
N PHE A 80 -14.44 3.47 10.22
CA PHE A 80 -14.81 4.88 10.14
C PHE A 80 -15.04 5.44 11.54
N GLU A 81 -14.58 6.67 11.75
CA GLU A 81 -14.83 7.45 12.94
C GLU A 81 -15.09 8.91 12.56
N ASN A 82 -16.20 9.48 13.01
CA ASN A 82 -16.60 10.85 12.66
C ASN A 82 -16.63 11.15 11.15
N GLY A 83 -17.02 10.15 10.34
CA GLY A 83 -17.10 10.28 8.87
C GLY A 83 -15.75 10.19 8.14
N GLN A 84 -14.66 9.88 8.84
CA GLN A 84 -13.32 9.67 8.28
C GLN A 84 -12.84 8.25 8.54
N ILE A 85 -11.92 7.78 7.69
CA ILE A 85 -11.29 6.46 7.86
C ILE A 85 -10.19 6.58 8.91
N ALA A 86 -10.42 5.98 10.08
CA ALA A 86 -9.48 5.94 11.19
C ALA A 86 -8.53 4.73 11.14
N GLU A 87 -9.00 3.61 10.58
CA GLU A 87 -8.17 2.43 10.33
C GLU A 87 -8.41 1.89 8.93
N HIS A 88 -7.35 1.47 8.27
CA HIS A 88 -7.39 0.86 6.95
C HIS A 88 -6.37 -0.28 6.87
N SER A 89 -6.81 -1.47 6.51
CA SER A 89 -5.92 -2.58 6.25
C SER A 89 -6.17 -3.20 4.88
N ASP A 90 -5.10 -3.39 4.13
CA ASP A 90 -5.09 -4.07 2.84
C ASP A 90 -4.58 -5.50 3.00
N ALA A 91 -5.38 -6.47 2.61
CA ALA A 91 -5.01 -7.87 2.63
C ALA A 91 -4.81 -8.40 1.20
N PHE A 92 -3.63 -8.88 0.90
CA PHE A 92 -3.28 -9.54 -0.36
C PHE A 92 -2.11 -10.53 -0.18
N SER A 93 -1.93 -11.41 -1.15
CA SER A 93 -0.82 -12.37 -1.11
C SER A 93 0.49 -11.71 -1.53
N LEU A 94 1.40 -11.53 -0.55
CA LEU A 94 2.75 -11.01 -0.82
C LEU A 94 3.55 -11.93 -1.76
N HIS A 95 3.32 -13.25 -1.71
CA HIS A 95 3.91 -14.20 -2.63
C HIS A 95 3.44 -13.97 -4.09
N LYS A 96 2.12 -13.82 -4.30
CA LYS A 96 1.58 -13.53 -5.64
C LYS A 96 2.09 -12.19 -6.16
N TRP A 97 2.10 -11.18 -5.30
CA TRP A 97 2.63 -9.87 -5.62
C TRP A 97 4.12 -9.93 -6.01
N SER A 98 4.97 -10.56 -5.19
CA SER A 98 6.41 -10.66 -5.45
C SER A 98 6.71 -11.49 -6.70
N SER A 99 5.93 -12.53 -6.98
CA SER A 99 6.05 -13.33 -8.22
C SER A 99 5.83 -12.48 -9.47
N GLN A 100 4.84 -11.60 -9.45
CA GLN A 100 4.57 -10.68 -10.56
C GLN A 100 5.62 -9.56 -10.64
N ALA A 101 5.93 -8.93 -9.52
CA ALA A 101 6.83 -7.78 -9.46
C ALA A 101 8.30 -8.14 -9.74
N MET A 102 8.76 -9.30 -9.26
CA MET A 102 10.17 -9.73 -9.30
C MET A 102 10.39 -10.98 -10.17
N GLY A 103 9.32 -11.56 -10.74
CA GLY A 103 9.38 -12.74 -11.58
C GLY A 103 9.84 -14.00 -10.84
N PHE A 104 10.71 -14.82 -11.46
CA PHE A 104 11.13 -16.10 -10.93
C PHE A 104 11.70 -16.02 -9.50
N MET A 105 12.51 -15.02 -9.20
CA MET A 105 13.05 -14.83 -7.86
C MET A 105 11.97 -14.55 -6.81
N GLY A 106 10.97 -13.75 -7.16
CA GLY A 106 9.82 -13.49 -6.30
C GLY A 106 8.94 -14.73 -6.11
N TRP A 107 8.78 -15.54 -7.14
CA TRP A 107 8.06 -16.82 -7.06
C TRP A 107 8.81 -17.82 -6.17
N LEU A 108 10.12 -17.98 -6.35
CA LEU A 108 10.92 -18.94 -5.60
C LEU A 108 11.06 -18.57 -4.12
N LEU A 109 11.25 -17.28 -3.81
CA LEU A 109 11.56 -16.80 -2.47
C LEU A 109 10.37 -16.17 -1.73
N GLY A 110 9.27 -15.91 -2.43
CA GLY A 110 8.13 -15.18 -1.88
C GLY A 110 7.44 -15.83 -0.67
N TRP A 111 7.65 -17.11 -0.44
CA TRP A 111 7.20 -17.84 0.74
C TRP A 111 8.13 -17.65 1.95
N ASN A 112 9.36 -17.24 1.73
CA ASN A 112 10.37 -17.13 2.77
C ASN A 112 10.15 -15.87 3.60
N ARG A 113 9.97 -16.00 4.91
CA ARG A 113 9.77 -14.88 5.85
C ARG A 113 10.93 -13.89 5.86
N PHE A 114 12.16 -14.35 5.66
CA PHE A 114 13.31 -13.49 5.58
C PHE A 114 13.27 -12.60 4.33
N PHE A 115 12.88 -13.17 3.20
CA PHE A 115 12.68 -12.43 1.95
C PHE A 115 11.53 -11.43 2.05
N GLN A 116 10.41 -11.81 2.68
CA GLN A 116 9.29 -10.91 2.94
C GLN A 116 9.70 -9.71 3.81
N ARG A 117 10.48 -9.95 4.87
CA ARG A 117 11.05 -8.89 5.72
C ARG A 117 11.98 -7.97 4.92
N LYS A 118 12.77 -8.52 4.00
CA LYS A 118 13.64 -7.72 3.11
C LYS A 118 12.83 -6.81 2.19
N ILE A 119 11.70 -7.28 1.66
CA ILE A 119 10.77 -6.46 0.89
C ILE A 119 10.21 -5.32 1.75
N GLN A 120 9.70 -5.63 2.94
CA GLN A 120 9.16 -4.63 3.86
C GLN A 120 10.21 -3.58 4.25
N ASN A 121 11.40 -4.00 4.63
CA ASN A 121 12.49 -3.08 4.98
C ASN A 121 12.88 -2.18 3.81
N GLY A 122 12.91 -2.72 2.60
CA GLY A 122 13.17 -1.95 1.37
C GLY A 122 12.09 -0.91 1.09
N ALA A 123 10.82 -1.29 1.24
CA ALA A 123 9.69 -0.39 1.07
C ALA A 123 9.70 0.75 2.10
N ARG A 124 9.91 0.43 3.37
CA ARG A 124 10.01 1.43 4.45
C ARG A 124 11.19 2.37 4.27
N LYS A 125 12.35 1.87 3.87
CA LYS A 125 13.53 2.70 3.58
C LYS A 125 13.25 3.69 2.44
N ASN A 126 12.55 3.27 1.40
CA ASN A 126 12.15 4.15 0.31
C ASN A 126 11.17 5.23 0.79
N LEU A 127 10.21 4.86 1.63
CA LEU A 127 9.27 5.81 2.23
C LEU A 127 9.98 6.85 3.10
N THR A 128 10.86 6.42 3.99
CA THR A 128 11.67 7.32 4.84
C THR A 128 12.43 8.35 3.99
N ARG A 129 13.12 7.87 2.94
CA ARG A 129 13.86 8.75 2.02
C ARG A 129 12.94 9.74 1.30
N PHE A 130 11.76 9.31 0.91
CA PHE A 130 10.77 10.17 0.27
C PHE A 130 10.31 11.28 1.24
N MET A 131 10.02 10.94 2.50
CA MET A 131 9.63 11.90 3.54
C MET A 131 10.75 12.91 3.84
N GLU A 132 11.99 12.46 3.95
CA GLU A 132 13.17 13.33 4.17
C GLU A 132 13.36 14.34 3.02
N ASN A 133 13.15 13.92 1.79
CA ASN A 133 13.24 14.80 0.62
C ASN A 133 12.13 15.86 0.62
N GLN A 134 10.90 15.48 0.95
CA GLN A 134 9.79 16.45 1.07
C GLN A 134 10.09 17.51 2.14
N GLN A 135 10.66 17.14 3.28
CA GLN A 135 11.01 18.09 4.34
C GLN A 135 12.08 19.10 3.88
N LYS A 136 13.05 18.66 3.09
CA LYS A 136 14.08 19.55 2.52
C LYS A 136 13.49 20.54 1.52
N ASP A 137 12.56 20.11 0.68
CA ASP A 137 11.90 20.97 -0.32
C ASP A 137 11.02 22.05 0.34
N VAL A 138 10.44 21.77 1.50
CA VAL A 138 9.65 22.74 2.28
C VAL A 138 10.55 23.72 3.05
N SER A 139 11.79 23.33 3.35
CA SER A 139 12.74 24.13 4.14
C SER A 139 13.67 24.99 3.26
N ALA A 140 13.59 24.83 1.96
CA ALA A 140 14.38 25.58 0.97
C ALA A 140 13.55 26.70 0.35
#